data_6170f3edc896bdc6bda890a7ba09712e
#
_entry.id   6170f3edc896bdc6bda890a7ba09712e
#
_cell.length_a   1.000
_cell.length_b   1.000
_cell.length_c   1.000
_cell.angle_alpha   90.00
_cell.angle_beta   90.00
_cell.angle_gamma   90.00
#
_symmetry.space_group_name_H-M   'P 1'
#
loop_
_entity.id
_entity.type
_entity.pdbx_description
1 polymer ?
#
loop_
_entity_poly.entity_id
_entity_poly.type
_entity_poly.pdbx_seq_one_letter_code
_entity_poly.pdbx_strand_id
1 'polypeptide(L)'
;MTPAVPSTRYMALLLACLAMFGPFSIDTIFPAFPQLAQRLRADPVAIQQTVSVYLLAYALMGLAHGPLSDAWGRKPVIVGGLVVFALASAGCALSRDLGTLLAFRALQGFSAGVGMIVGRAVIRDLYHGHDAQRLMSQVSMIFGIAPAI
;
A
#
# COMPACT_ATOMS: atom_id res chain seq x y z
N MET A 1 -18.71 11.62 -25.41
CA MET A 1 -17.36 12.10 -25.15
C MET A 1 -16.60 10.93 -24.54
N THR A 2 -15.75 10.25 -25.30
CA THR A 2 -14.85 9.23 -24.78
C THR A 2 -13.79 9.94 -23.92
N PRO A 3 -13.63 9.60 -22.64
CA PRO A 3 -12.58 10.21 -21.83
C PRO A 3 -11.22 9.90 -22.49
N ALA A 4 -10.43 10.93 -22.70
CA ALA A 4 -9.07 10.78 -23.23
C ALA A 4 -8.29 9.83 -22.32
N VAL A 5 -7.85 8.70 -22.86
CA VAL A 5 -7.01 7.75 -22.11
C VAL A 5 -5.69 8.46 -21.80
N PRO A 6 -5.29 8.59 -20.53
CA PRO A 6 -4.04 9.25 -20.17
C PRO A 6 -2.85 8.58 -20.85
N SER A 7 -1.78 9.35 -21.10
CA SER A 7 -0.58 8.77 -21.72
C SER A 7 -0.08 7.57 -20.90
N THR A 8 0.30 6.49 -21.57
CA THR A 8 0.77 5.23 -20.95
C THR A 8 1.86 5.47 -19.91
N ARG A 9 2.74 6.45 -20.15
CA ARG A 9 3.82 6.81 -19.20
C ARG A 9 3.29 7.41 -17.91
N TYR A 10 2.32 8.33 -17.99
CA TYR A 10 1.71 8.95 -16.83
C TYR A 10 0.98 7.90 -15.97
N MET A 11 0.23 7.01 -16.63
CA MET A 11 -0.48 5.93 -15.95
C MET A 11 0.51 4.95 -15.28
N ALA A 12 1.61 4.61 -15.95
CA ALA A 12 2.66 3.75 -15.40
C ALA A 12 3.26 4.33 -14.12
N LEU A 13 3.63 5.61 -14.14
CA LEU A 13 4.18 6.29 -12.97
C LEU A 13 3.18 6.37 -11.82
N LEU A 14 1.93 6.76 -12.09
CA LEU A 14 0.90 6.86 -11.08
C LEU A 14 0.63 5.50 -10.40
N LEU A 15 0.46 4.45 -11.19
CA LEU A 15 0.19 3.11 -10.68
C LEU A 15 1.41 2.51 -9.97
N ALA A 16 2.63 2.80 -10.43
CA ALA A 16 3.84 2.40 -9.75
C ALA A 16 3.99 3.09 -8.39
N CYS A 17 3.75 4.40 -8.32
CA CYS A 17 3.74 5.13 -7.04
C CYS A 17 2.70 4.53 -6.09
N LEU A 18 1.49 4.25 -6.57
CA LEU A 18 0.46 3.61 -5.75
C LEU A 18 0.86 2.21 -5.26
N ALA A 19 1.51 1.41 -6.10
CA ALA A 19 1.97 0.07 -5.74
C ALA A 19 3.09 0.08 -4.68
N MET A 20 3.89 1.14 -4.63
CA MET A 20 5.03 1.27 -3.69
C MET A 20 4.61 1.54 -2.25
N PHE A 21 3.41 2.08 -1.97
CA PHE A 21 3.00 2.44 -0.62
C PHE A 21 3.11 1.29 0.38
N GLY A 22 2.69 0.09 -0.01
CA GLY A 22 2.72 -1.09 0.84
C GLY A 22 4.14 -1.46 1.29
N PRO A 23 5.02 -1.85 0.37
CA PRO A 23 6.41 -2.22 0.67
C PRO A 23 7.21 -1.10 1.32
N PHE A 24 7.12 0.12 0.80
CA PHE A 24 7.84 1.26 1.36
C PHE A 24 7.49 1.51 2.84
N SER A 25 6.23 1.28 3.23
CA SER A 25 5.81 1.37 4.64
C SER A 25 6.44 0.30 5.53
N ILE A 26 6.80 -0.85 4.96
CA ILE A 26 7.51 -1.93 5.67
C ILE A 26 8.99 -1.56 5.80
N ASP A 27 9.62 -1.15 4.70
CA ASP A 27 11.05 -0.87 4.69
C ASP A 27 11.40 0.32 5.58
N THR A 28 10.56 1.35 5.60
CA THR A 28 10.78 2.57 6.40
C THR A 28 10.71 2.33 7.91
N ILE A 29 10.03 1.30 8.40
CA ILE A 29 9.91 1.07 9.84
C ILE A 29 11.12 0.35 10.43
N PHE A 30 11.85 -0.46 9.66
CA PHE A 30 12.98 -1.25 10.17
C PHE A 30 14.07 -0.39 10.84
N PRO A 31 14.55 0.71 10.23
CA PRO A 31 15.53 1.57 10.88
C PRO A 31 15.03 2.25 12.16
N ALA A 32 13.70 2.38 12.31
CA ALA A 32 13.10 2.98 13.49
C ALA A 32 12.92 2.01 14.68
N PHE A 33 13.13 0.70 14.50
CA PHE A 33 12.93 -0.32 15.53
C PHE A 33 13.65 -0.04 16.86
N PRO A 34 14.96 0.29 16.88
CA PRO A 34 15.65 0.57 18.13
C PRO A 34 15.07 1.78 18.89
N GLN A 35 14.68 2.83 18.15
CA GLN A 35 14.08 4.03 18.72
C GLN A 35 12.66 3.75 19.26
N LEU A 36 11.88 2.96 18.53
CA LEU A 36 10.54 2.55 18.96
C LEU A 36 10.57 1.69 20.21
N ALA A 37 11.51 0.74 20.29
CA ALA A 37 11.69 -0.11 21.46
C ALA A 37 12.00 0.73 22.71
N GLN A 38 12.91 1.71 22.62
CA GLN A 38 13.25 2.61 23.70
C GLN A 38 12.09 3.53 24.09
N ARG A 39 11.44 4.17 23.08
CA ARG A 39 10.36 5.14 23.30
C ARG A 39 9.12 4.50 23.93
N LEU A 40 8.76 3.30 23.46
CA LEU A 40 7.57 2.58 23.91
C LEU A 40 7.87 1.63 25.07
N ARG A 41 9.13 1.55 25.53
CA ARG A 41 9.60 0.62 26.58
C ARG A 41 9.14 -0.81 26.30
N ALA A 42 9.23 -1.22 25.05
CA ALA A 42 8.76 -2.52 24.55
C ALA A 42 9.95 -3.42 24.18
N ASP A 43 9.76 -4.72 24.34
CA ASP A 43 10.72 -5.73 23.89
C ASP A 43 10.89 -5.65 22.36
N PRO A 44 12.11 -5.83 21.83
CA PRO A 44 12.36 -5.94 20.40
C PRO A 44 11.45 -6.93 19.66
N VAL A 45 11.11 -8.06 20.26
CA VAL A 45 10.16 -9.03 19.71
C VAL A 45 8.76 -8.44 19.58
N ALA A 46 8.33 -7.65 20.57
CA ALA A 46 7.04 -6.97 20.55
C ALA A 46 6.98 -5.89 19.46
N ILE A 47 8.11 -5.20 19.17
CA ILE A 47 8.19 -4.25 18.04
C ILE A 47 8.08 -4.97 16.69
N GLN A 48 8.63 -6.16 16.53
CA GLN A 48 8.48 -6.95 15.31
C GLN A 48 7.01 -7.28 14.99
N GLN A 49 6.15 -7.38 15.99
CA GLN A 49 4.71 -7.59 15.78
C GLN A 49 4.07 -6.48 14.93
N THR A 50 4.66 -5.28 14.91
CA THR A 50 4.19 -4.18 14.05
C THR A 50 4.20 -4.54 12.57
N VAL A 51 5.21 -5.31 12.12
CA VAL A 51 5.29 -5.82 10.75
C VAL A 51 4.34 -7.00 10.56
N SER A 52 4.27 -7.92 11.51
CA SER A 52 3.41 -9.11 11.43
C SER A 52 1.93 -8.72 11.33
N VAL A 53 1.48 -7.80 12.18
CA VAL A 53 0.10 -7.30 12.19
C VAL A 53 -0.22 -6.55 10.89
N TYR A 54 0.70 -5.73 10.40
CA TYR A 54 0.57 -5.05 9.12
C TYR A 54 0.41 -6.06 7.96
N LEU A 55 1.30 -7.05 7.87
CA LEU A 55 1.26 -8.07 6.81
C LEU A 55 0.01 -8.93 6.87
N LEU A 56 -0.44 -9.31 8.08
CA LEU A 56 -1.68 -10.06 8.27
C LEU A 56 -2.89 -9.25 7.77
N ALA A 57 -3.00 -7.99 8.17
CA ALA A 57 -4.08 -7.11 7.73
C ALA A 57 -4.04 -6.88 6.21
N TYR A 58 -2.85 -6.69 5.64
CA TYR A 58 -2.62 -6.58 4.20
C TYR A 58 -3.09 -7.82 3.44
N ALA A 59 -2.73 -9.02 3.92
CA ALA A 59 -3.11 -10.29 3.30
C ALA A 59 -4.63 -10.52 3.35
N LEU A 60 -5.25 -10.30 4.52
CA LEU A 60 -6.69 -10.47 4.71
C LEU A 60 -7.49 -9.53 3.80
N MET A 61 -7.14 -8.25 3.79
CA MET A 61 -7.86 -7.27 2.99
C MET A 61 -7.53 -7.37 1.51
N GLY A 62 -6.38 -7.95 1.16
CA GLY A 62 -5.99 -8.24 -0.21
C GLY A 62 -7.01 -9.09 -0.96
N LEU A 63 -7.68 -10.01 -0.26
CA LEU A 63 -8.76 -10.83 -0.81
C LEU A 63 -10.03 -10.01 -1.10
N ALA A 64 -10.27 -8.96 -0.34
CA ALA A 64 -11.49 -8.14 -0.45
C ALA A 64 -11.34 -6.93 -1.38
N HIS A 65 -10.12 -6.40 -1.58
CA HIS A 65 -9.90 -5.20 -2.41
C HIS A 65 -10.37 -5.36 -3.85
N GLY A 66 -10.19 -6.55 -4.46
CA GLY A 66 -10.67 -6.85 -5.80
C GLY A 66 -12.19 -6.68 -5.89
N PRO A 67 -12.96 -7.56 -5.22
CA PRO A 67 -14.43 -7.49 -5.21
C PRO A 67 -14.97 -6.12 -4.77
N LEU A 68 -14.35 -5.48 -3.78
CA LEU A 68 -14.76 -4.16 -3.30
C LEU A 68 -14.62 -3.10 -4.40
N SER A 69 -13.52 -3.12 -5.13
CA SER A 69 -13.28 -2.18 -6.22
C SER A 69 -14.13 -2.47 -7.47
N ASP A 70 -14.58 -3.72 -7.63
CA ASP A 70 -15.55 -4.07 -8.67
C ASP A 70 -16.96 -3.55 -8.35
N ALA A 71 -17.36 -3.62 -7.06
CA ALA A 71 -18.67 -3.17 -6.60
C ALA A 71 -18.80 -1.64 -6.50
N TRP A 72 -17.80 -0.96 -5.96
CA TRP A 72 -17.84 0.48 -5.67
C TRP A 72 -17.13 1.34 -6.70
N GLY A 73 -16.40 0.71 -7.63
CA GLY A 73 -15.58 1.36 -8.64
C GLY A 73 -14.12 1.55 -8.18
N ARG A 74 -13.22 1.59 -9.16
CA ARG A 74 -11.76 1.67 -8.92
C ARG A 74 -11.34 2.95 -8.18
N LYS A 75 -11.81 4.10 -8.67
CA LYS A 75 -11.39 5.41 -8.16
C LYS A 75 -11.79 5.64 -6.69
N PRO A 76 -13.05 5.47 -6.26
CA PRO A 76 -13.43 5.69 -4.86
C PRO A 76 -12.69 4.75 -3.90
N VAL A 77 -12.45 3.49 -4.29
CA VAL A 77 -11.72 2.53 -3.45
C VAL A 77 -10.24 2.92 -3.31
N ILE A 78 -9.59 3.37 -4.40
CA ILE A 78 -8.21 3.86 -4.34
C ILE A 78 -8.13 5.10 -3.44
N VAL A 79 -8.97 6.09 -3.66
CA VAL A 79 -8.94 7.34 -2.88
C VAL A 79 -9.25 7.07 -1.41
N GLY A 80 -10.28 6.28 -1.12
CA GLY A 80 -10.64 5.90 0.25
C GLY A 80 -9.50 5.16 0.96
N GLY A 81 -8.88 4.18 0.28
CA GLY A 81 -7.73 3.45 0.81
C GLY A 81 -6.53 4.35 1.10
N LEU A 82 -6.22 5.30 0.21
CA LEU A 82 -5.14 6.27 0.44
C LEU A 82 -5.41 7.19 1.62
N VAL A 83 -6.65 7.65 1.79
CA VAL A 83 -7.04 8.47 2.94
C VAL A 83 -6.88 7.68 4.24
N VAL A 84 -7.37 6.43 4.27
CA VAL A 84 -7.22 5.55 5.45
C VAL A 84 -5.75 5.29 5.74
N PHE A 85 -4.94 5.04 4.71
CA PHE A 85 -3.49 4.84 4.86
C PHE A 85 -2.80 6.07 5.45
N ALA A 86 -3.13 7.27 4.96
CA ALA A 86 -2.54 8.52 5.46
C ALA A 86 -2.93 8.79 6.93
N LEU A 87 -4.19 8.57 7.28
CA LEU A 87 -4.67 8.72 8.67
C LEU A 87 -4.02 7.69 9.59
N ALA A 88 -3.90 6.43 9.14
CA ALA A 88 -3.22 5.38 9.89
C ALA A 88 -1.73 5.69 10.08
N SER A 89 -1.07 6.25 9.05
CA SER A 89 0.34 6.68 9.15
C SER A 89 0.53 7.80 10.16
N ALA A 90 -0.36 8.79 10.16
CA ALA A 90 -0.37 9.84 11.17
C ALA A 90 -0.61 9.26 12.58
N GLY A 91 -1.54 8.31 12.70
CA GLY A 91 -1.80 7.59 13.95
C GLY A 91 -0.58 6.82 14.46
N CYS A 92 0.15 6.13 13.57
CA CYS A 92 1.42 5.47 13.92
C CYS A 92 2.44 6.48 14.51
N ALA A 93 2.60 7.64 13.86
CA ALA A 93 3.54 8.68 14.31
C ALA A 93 3.17 9.27 15.67
N LEU A 94 1.89 9.37 15.99
CA LEU A 94 1.36 9.91 17.23
C LEU A 94 1.20 8.86 18.33
N SER A 95 1.43 7.58 18.06
CA SER A 95 1.28 6.49 19.03
C SER A 95 2.25 6.65 20.22
N ARG A 96 1.71 6.45 21.41
CA ARG A 96 2.45 6.59 22.68
C ARG A 96 2.67 5.24 23.38
N ASP A 97 1.99 4.21 22.95
CA ASP A 97 2.07 2.85 23.45
C ASP A 97 2.06 1.84 22.30
N LEU A 98 2.50 0.62 22.58
CA LEU A 98 2.61 -0.43 21.58
C LEU A 98 1.23 -0.85 21.05
N GLY A 99 0.21 -0.93 21.90
CA GLY A 99 -1.13 -1.35 21.49
C GLY A 99 -1.73 -0.40 20.45
N THR A 100 -1.64 0.91 20.71
CA THR A 100 -2.07 1.95 19.76
C THR A 100 -1.28 1.88 18.46
N LEU A 101 0.03 1.66 18.52
CA LEU A 101 0.86 1.50 17.32
C LEU A 101 0.44 0.28 16.51
N LEU A 102 0.21 -0.87 17.14
CA LEU A 102 -0.24 -2.09 16.48
C LEU A 102 -1.60 -1.91 15.80
N ALA A 103 -2.54 -1.22 16.46
CA ALA A 103 -3.86 -0.93 15.89
C ALA A 103 -3.75 -0.08 14.62
N PHE A 104 -2.94 0.98 14.63
CA PHE A 104 -2.72 1.80 13.43
C PHE A 104 -1.91 1.07 12.35
N ARG A 105 -0.98 0.18 12.73
CA ARG A 105 -0.28 -0.69 11.76
C ARG A 105 -1.23 -1.69 11.10
N ALA A 106 -2.19 -2.24 11.84
CA ALA A 106 -3.25 -3.06 11.26
C ALA A 106 -4.08 -2.27 10.24
N LEU A 107 -4.53 -1.06 10.60
CA LEU A 107 -5.30 -0.19 9.73
C LEU A 107 -4.50 0.24 8.48
N GLN A 108 -3.22 0.51 8.64
CA GLN A 108 -2.30 0.83 7.56
C GLN A 108 -2.13 -0.35 6.60
N GLY A 109 -1.91 -1.57 7.13
CA GLY A 109 -1.84 -2.80 6.33
C GLY A 109 -3.15 -3.09 5.60
N PHE A 110 -4.28 -2.90 6.29
CA PHE A 110 -5.62 -3.06 5.72
C PHE A 110 -5.85 -2.19 4.47
N SER A 111 -5.32 -0.98 4.44
CA SER A 111 -5.47 -0.04 3.32
C SER A 111 -4.37 -0.10 2.27
N ALA A 112 -3.19 -0.60 2.61
CA ALA A 112 -2.00 -0.54 1.74
C ALA A 112 -2.11 -1.37 0.44
N GLY A 113 -2.91 -2.45 0.45
CA GLY A 113 -3.13 -3.32 -0.71
C GLY A 113 -3.86 -2.66 -1.87
N VAL A 114 -4.57 -1.57 -1.63
CA VAL A 114 -5.36 -0.85 -2.63
C VAL A 114 -4.51 -0.46 -3.83
N GLY A 115 -3.33 0.11 -3.63
CA GLY A 115 -2.46 0.59 -4.71
C GLY A 115 -2.05 -0.53 -5.67
N MET A 116 -1.61 -1.66 -5.12
CA MET A 116 -1.13 -2.77 -5.93
C MET A 116 -2.27 -3.58 -6.56
N ILE A 117 -3.29 -3.93 -5.78
CA ILE A 117 -4.37 -4.84 -6.22
C ILE A 117 -5.32 -4.13 -7.17
N VAL A 118 -5.83 -2.98 -6.75
CA VAL A 118 -6.77 -2.20 -7.59
C VAL A 118 -6.03 -1.55 -8.75
N GLY A 119 -4.76 -1.16 -8.59
CA GLY A 119 -3.92 -0.66 -9.69
C GLY A 119 -3.76 -1.68 -10.81
N ARG A 120 -3.53 -2.95 -10.50
CA ARG A 120 -3.48 -4.03 -11.51
C ARG A 120 -4.85 -4.25 -12.19
N ALA A 121 -5.93 -4.10 -11.45
CA ALA A 121 -7.27 -4.17 -12.03
C ALA A 121 -7.53 -3.01 -13.00
N VAL A 122 -7.13 -1.78 -12.68
CA VAL A 122 -7.20 -0.62 -13.58
C VAL A 122 -6.44 -0.88 -14.88
N ILE A 123 -5.24 -1.48 -14.81
CA ILE A 123 -4.48 -1.81 -16.03
C ILE A 123 -5.27 -2.78 -16.91
N ARG A 124 -5.86 -3.83 -16.33
CA ARG A 124 -6.65 -4.82 -17.10
C ARG A 124 -7.93 -4.23 -17.69
N ASP A 125 -8.52 -3.26 -17.02
CA ASP A 125 -9.76 -2.63 -17.48
C ASP A 125 -9.52 -1.63 -18.63
N LEU A 126 -8.36 -0.95 -18.63
CA LEU A 126 -8.04 0.11 -19.60
C LEU A 126 -7.17 -0.35 -20.78
N TYR A 127 -6.35 -1.38 -20.59
CA TYR A 127 -5.38 -1.84 -21.57
C TYR A 127 -5.54 -3.33 -21.84
N HIS A 128 -5.38 -3.74 -23.11
CA HIS A 128 -5.55 -5.13 -23.55
C HIS A 128 -4.28 -5.66 -24.24
N GLY A 129 -4.08 -6.97 -24.17
CA GLY A 129 -3.01 -7.65 -24.89
C GLY A 129 -1.61 -7.16 -24.51
N HIS A 130 -0.80 -6.81 -25.50
CA HIS A 130 0.59 -6.43 -25.36
C HIS A 130 0.80 -5.14 -24.52
N ASP A 131 -0.11 -4.17 -24.65
CA ASP A 131 -0.01 -2.89 -23.94
C ASP A 131 -0.24 -3.08 -22.43
N ALA A 132 -1.17 -3.93 -22.02
CA ALA A 132 -1.40 -4.28 -20.64
C ALA A 132 -0.16 -4.98 -20.01
N GLN A 133 0.43 -5.94 -20.75
CA GLN A 133 1.64 -6.63 -20.31
C GLN A 133 2.83 -5.68 -20.15
N ARG A 134 3.04 -4.80 -21.13
CA ARG A 134 4.09 -3.79 -21.10
C ARG A 134 3.93 -2.85 -19.88
N LEU A 135 2.72 -2.39 -19.62
CA LEU A 135 2.44 -1.50 -18.50
C LEU A 135 2.65 -2.20 -17.16
N MET A 136 2.18 -3.45 -17.01
CA MET A 136 2.43 -4.26 -15.82
C MET A 136 3.93 -4.49 -15.58
N SER A 137 4.69 -4.76 -16.64
CA SER A 137 6.15 -4.93 -16.55
C SER A 137 6.83 -3.64 -16.10
N GLN A 138 6.46 -2.48 -16.64
CA GLN A 138 6.99 -1.17 -16.22
C GLN A 138 6.69 -0.87 -14.75
N VAL A 139 5.47 -1.10 -14.30
CA VAL A 139 5.09 -0.94 -12.89
C VAL A 139 5.91 -1.86 -11.99
N SER A 140 6.10 -3.11 -12.41
CA SER A 140 6.90 -4.08 -11.64
C SER A 140 8.39 -3.73 -11.60
N MET A 141 8.94 -3.18 -12.69
CA MET A 141 10.33 -2.70 -12.72
C MET A 141 10.55 -1.53 -11.77
N ILE A 142 9.67 -0.52 -11.79
CA ILE A 142 9.74 0.64 -10.89
C ILE A 142 9.61 0.17 -9.44
N PHE A 143 8.67 -0.74 -9.17
CA PHE A 143 8.49 -1.36 -7.87
C PHE A 143 9.74 -2.10 -7.36
N GLY A 144 10.45 -2.83 -8.25
CA GLY A 144 11.67 -3.58 -7.89
C GLY A 144 12.89 -2.68 -7.59
N ILE A 145 12.90 -1.44 -8.08
CA ILE A 145 13.98 -0.47 -7.85
C ILE A 145 13.76 0.30 -6.53
N ALA A 146 12.51 0.43 -6.08
CA ALA A 146 12.15 1.22 -4.91
C ALA A 146 12.90 0.85 -3.60
N PRO A 147 13.10 -0.44 -3.26
CA PRO A 147 13.86 -0.82 -2.07
C PRO A 147 15.37 -0.57 -2.16
N ALA A 148 15.89 -0.22 -3.35
CA ALA A 148 17.32 -0.04 -3.58
C ALA A 148 17.78 1.44 -3.45
N ILE A 149 16.85 2.36 -3.18
CA ILE A 149 17.09 3.79 -2.97
C ILE A 149 16.93 4.14 -1.49
#